data_7c3e25937d57a6ed6b1bcc63bad1ee9a
#
_entry.id   7c3e25937d57a6ed6b1bcc63bad1ee9a
#
_cell.length_a   1.000
_cell.length_b   1.000
_cell.length_c   1.000
_cell.angle_alpha   90.00
_cell.angle_beta   90.00
_cell.angle_gamma   90.00
#
_symmetry.space_group_name_H-M   'P 1'
#
loop_
_entity.id
_entity.type
_entity.pdbx_description
1 polymer ?
#
loop_
_entity_poly.entity_id
_entity_poly.type
_entity_poly.pdbx_seq_one_letter_code
_entity_poly.pdbx_strand_id
1 'polypeptide(L)'
;MRRLIGTVAEAFILFLCFLLGRRMDRGSAPWLDGPTGPRRIGTDFHRSLAADAGLEVRTGRDVGLLPDCAQLDSDGFDSSRLHPSVRDFYEHTGRYHLDVWSQWSPLFWPFGWALIHFVSRRMEQLNFPMYPLETAQGMTSDVEQLVDRSGRVVFTSWLRRNLGSGLVIYSGLYATASPPGHGPCVKTVFPVPRGNATVLLRPEANADGSLKLISSGRRFGDPGFYRITATEPNRIRVWYVRGLTELFHVYPDSDGSVRTDHHVRWWGLPVLRLHYHITLGAAGRSAAALEPPADLRRVRRSQ
;
A
#
# COMPACT_ATOMS: atom_id res chain seq x y z
N MET A 1 -18.40 -14.89 18.71
CA MET A 1 -17.56 -13.88 19.39
C MET A 1 -16.67 -13.11 18.41
N ARG A 2 -15.73 -13.72 17.65
CA ARG A 2 -14.82 -13.02 16.70
C ARG A 2 -15.55 -12.15 15.65
N ARG A 3 -16.68 -12.62 15.09
CA ARG A 3 -17.46 -11.83 14.11
C ARG A 3 -18.05 -10.58 14.71
N LEU A 4 -18.55 -10.65 15.95
CA LEU A 4 -19.15 -9.52 16.66
C LEU A 4 -18.09 -8.43 16.95
N ILE A 5 -16.93 -8.82 17.50
CA ILE A 5 -15.83 -7.89 17.82
C ILE A 5 -15.36 -7.16 16.55
N GLY A 6 -15.16 -7.87 15.42
CA GLY A 6 -14.78 -7.23 14.17
C GLY A 6 -15.83 -6.26 13.63
N THR A 7 -17.13 -6.57 13.77
CA THR A 7 -18.20 -5.65 13.37
C THR A 7 -18.23 -4.40 14.25
N VAL A 8 -18.01 -4.55 15.56
CA VAL A 8 -17.90 -3.42 16.50
C VAL A 8 -16.69 -2.55 16.17
N ALA A 9 -15.53 -3.16 15.87
CA ALA A 9 -14.33 -2.42 15.48
C ALA A 9 -14.52 -1.63 14.17
N GLU A 10 -15.13 -2.25 13.16
CA GLU A 10 -15.48 -1.56 11.90
C GLU A 10 -16.45 -0.39 12.16
N ALA A 11 -17.51 -0.64 12.97
CA ALA A 11 -18.47 0.40 13.33
C ALA A 11 -17.82 1.55 14.10
N PHE A 12 -16.87 1.26 14.98
CA PHE A 12 -16.10 2.27 15.70
C PHE A 12 -15.23 3.12 14.76
N ILE A 13 -14.53 2.51 13.82
CA ILE A 13 -13.74 3.25 12.79
C ILE A 13 -14.66 4.15 11.96
N LEU A 14 -15.83 3.65 11.54
CA LEU A 14 -16.81 4.44 10.79
C LEU A 14 -17.37 5.58 11.64
N PHE A 15 -17.61 5.34 12.94
CA PHE A 15 -18.05 6.37 13.88
C PHE A 15 -16.99 7.47 14.04
N LEU A 16 -15.70 7.10 14.16
CA LEU A 16 -14.61 8.08 14.18
C LEU A 16 -14.56 8.88 12.86
N CYS A 17 -14.71 8.22 11.71
CA CYS A 17 -14.82 8.91 10.42
C CYS A 17 -16.03 9.85 10.39
N PHE A 18 -17.14 9.48 11.00
CA PHE A 18 -18.31 10.33 11.09
C PHE A 18 -18.05 11.55 11.98
N LEU A 19 -17.42 11.37 13.10
CA LEU A 19 -17.18 12.41 14.10
C LEU A 19 -16.06 13.39 13.65
N LEU A 20 -14.95 12.84 13.19
CA LEU A 20 -13.71 13.60 12.90
C LEU A 20 -13.55 13.97 11.41
N GLY A 21 -14.32 13.31 10.55
CA GLY A 21 -14.22 13.52 9.10
C GLY A 21 -15.06 14.71 8.62
N ARG A 22 -14.54 15.35 7.56
CA ARG A 22 -15.24 16.42 6.84
C ARG A 22 -16.09 15.84 5.72
N ARG A 23 -17.32 16.32 5.56
CA ARG A 23 -18.13 16.07 4.37
C ARG A 23 -17.66 16.97 3.25
N MET A 24 -17.53 16.39 2.06
CA MET A 24 -17.14 17.16 0.87
C MET A 24 -17.62 16.44 -0.40
N ASP A 25 -17.70 17.18 -1.49
CA ASP A 25 -17.95 16.60 -2.79
C ASP A 25 -16.68 15.92 -3.31
N ARG A 26 -16.82 14.75 -3.91
CA ARG A 26 -15.69 13.97 -4.46
C ARG A 26 -14.86 14.79 -5.44
N GLY A 27 -15.52 15.54 -6.33
CA GLY A 27 -14.87 16.39 -7.32
C GLY A 27 -14.05 17.56 -6.73
N SER A 28 -14.30 17.96 -5.47
CA SER A 28 -13.55 19.04 -4.81
C SER A 28 -12.18 18.59 -4.28
N ALA A 29 -11.90 17.28 -4.27
CA ALA A 29 -10.63 16.73 -3.80
C ALA A 29 -10.13 15.60 -4.72
N PRO A 30 -9.82 15.87 -6.00
CA PRO A 30 -9.39 14.85 -6.96
C PRO A 30 -8.08 14.15 -6.53
N TRP A 31 -7.26 14.82 -5.76
CA TRP A 31 -6.04 14.27 -5.17
C TRP A 31 -6.29 13.16 -4.14
N LEU A 32 -7.51 13.05 -3.59
CA LEU A 32 -7.95 11.97 -2.71
C LEU A 32 -8.81 10.91 -3.43
N ASP A 33 -9.16 11.14 -4.70
CA ASP A 33 -10.02 10.20 -5.40
C ASP A 33 -9.36 8.82 -5.47
N GLY A 34 -10.18 7.79 -5.21
CA GLY A 34 -9.73 6.41 -5.19
C GLY A 34 -10.90 5.45 -5.07
N PRO A 35 -10.71 4.19 -5.45
CA PRO A 35 -11.78 3.20 -5.44
C PRO A 35 -12.27 2.89 -4.03
N THR A 36 -13.54 2.60 -3.95
CA THR A 36 -14.19 2.08 -2.74
C THR A 36 -14.05 0.56 -2.70
N GLY A 37 -13.53 0.02 -1.60
CA GLY A 37 -13.40 -1.41 -1.44
C GLY A 37 -14.71 -2.11 -1.12
N PRO A 38 -14.90 -3.36 -1.61
CA PRO A 38 -15.95 -4.25 -1.18
C PRO A 38 -15.70 -4.73 0.25
N ARG A 39 -16.60 -5.58 0.76
CA ARG A 39 -16.47 -6.13 2.12
C ARG A 39 -15.21 -6.99 2.32
N ARG A 40 -14.76 -7.67 1.27
CA ARG A 40 -13.52 -8.45 1.21
C ARG A 40 -12.75 -7.97 -0.02
N ILE A 41 -11.50 -7.60 0.18
CA ILE A 41 -10.64 -7.09 -0.88
C ILE A 41 -10.01 -8.26 -1.64
N GLY A 42 -9.32 -9.14 -0.93
CA GLY A 42 -8.71 -10.34 -1.51
C GLY A 42 -7.61 -10.04 -2.53
N THR A 43 -7.43 -10.98 -3.46
CA THR A 43 -6.35 -10.96 -4.45
C THR A 43 -6.74 -10.29 -5.77
N ASP A 44 -8.02 -10.25 -6.11
CA ASP A 44 -8.51 -9.91 -7.46
C ASP A 44 -9.20 -8.55 -7.54
N PHE A 45 -9.16 -7.77 -6.46
CA PHE A 45 -9.83 -6.47 -6.40
C PHE A 45 -9.43 -5.54 -7.56
N HIS A 46 -8.14 -5.44 -7.86
CA HIS A 46 -7.64 -4.57 -8.92
C HIS A 46 -8.13 -4.98 -10.31
N ARG A 47 -8.30 -6.28 -10.58
CA ARG A 47 -8.84 -6.79 -11.84
C ARG A 47 -10.34 -6.54 -11.96
N SER A 48 -11.09 -6.70 -10.87
CA SER A 48 -12.50 -6.33 -10.82
C SER A 48 -12.67 -4.83 -11.05
N LEU A 49 -11.85 -4.00 -10.39
CA LEU A 49 -11.83 -2.55 -10.62
C LEU A 49 -11.54 -2.20 -12.09
N ALA A 50 -10.56 -2.87 -12.71
CA ALA A 50 -10.21 -2.65 -14.10
C ALA A 50 -11.39 -2.97 -15.03
N ALA A 51 -12.05 -4.11 -14.82
CA ALA A 51 -13.24 -4.51 -15.60
C ALA A 51 -14.38 -3.50 -15.45
N ASP A 52 -14.68 -3.07 -14.21
CA ASP A 52 -15.76 -2.12 -13.93
C ASP A 52 -15.49 -0.73 -14.52
N ALA A 53 -14.23 -0.31 -14.55
CA ALA A 53 -13.80 1.00 -15.06
C ALA A 53 -13.40 0.99 -16.55
N GLY A 54 -13.45 -0.16 -17.24
CA GLY A 54 -13.03 -0.31 -18.63
C GLY A 54 -11.54 -0.05 -18.86
N LEU A 55 -10.70 -0.43 -17.86
CA LEU A 55 -9.24 -0.32 -17.93
C LEU A 55 -8.63 -1.64 -18.39
N GLU A 56 -7.50 -1.56 -19.07
CA GLU A 56 -6.67 -2.72 -19.40
C GLU A 56 -5.73 -3.05 -18.25
N VAL A 57 -5.53 -4.34 -17.96
CA VAL A 57 -4.53 -4.81 -17.00
C VAL A 57 -3.25 -5.17 -17.75
N ARG A 58 -2.20 -4.40 -17.51
CA ARG A 58 -0.87 -4.65 -18.07
C ARG A 58 0.01 -5.32 -17.04
N THR A 59 0.52 -6.49 -17.39
CA THR A 59 1.44 -7.29 -16.58
C THR A 59 2.82 -7.34 -17.25
N GLY A 60 3.84 -7.69 -16.49
CA GLY A 60 5.18 -7.88 -17.05
C GLY A 60 6.28 -7.55 -16.04
N ARG A 61 7.52 -7.85 -16.42
CA ARG A 61 8.68 -7.55 -15.55
C ARG A 61 9.03 -6.06 -15.54
N ASP A 62 8.66 -5.34 -16.60
CA ASP A 62 9.00 -3.93 -16.77
C ASP A 62 7.93 -2.98 -16.21
N VAL A 63 6.97 -3.52 -15.45
CA VAL A 63 5.98 -2.70 -14.76
C VAL A 63 6.52 -2.23 -13.40
N GLY A 64 6.35 -0.95 -13.10
CA GLY A 64 6.78 -0.33 -11.86
C GLY A 64 5.65 0.32 -11.08
N LEU A 65 5.89 0.63 -9.82
CA LEU A 65 4.95 1.37 -8.95
C LEU A 65 4.69 2.76 -9.49
N LEU A 66 5.70 3.35 -10.12
CA LEU A 66 5.61 4.59 -10.87
C LEU A 66 5.99 4.29 -12.32
N PRO A 67 5.21 4.75 -13.32
CA PRO A 67 5.59 4.64 -14.72
C PRO A 67 6.90 5.37 -15.05
N ASP A 68 7.15 6.49 -14.37
CA ASP A 68 8.34 7.32 -14.46
C ASP A 68 8.45 8.15 -13.16
N CYS A 69 9.62 8.15 -12.53
CA CYS A 69 9.90 8.96 -11.35
C CYS A 69 9.83 10.46 -11.64
N ALA A 70 10.02 10.89 -12.88
CA ALA A 70 9.89 12.29 -13.29
C ALA A 70 8.46 12.85 -13.08
N GLN A 71 7.45 12.01 -12.90
CA GLN A 71 6.10 12.44 -12.51
C GLN A 71 6.06 13.11 -11.11
N LEU A 72 7.11 12.95 -10.33
CA LEU A 72 7.25 13.56 -9.00
C LEU A 72 8.06 14.86 -9.03
N ASP A 73 8.67 15.22 -10.17
CA ASP A 73 9.52 16.39 -10.28
C ASP A 73 8.74 17.69 -9.99
N SER A 74 9.39 18.56 -9.25
CA SER A 74 8.85 19.84 -8.79
C SER A 74 9.97 20.72 -8.28
N ASP A 75 9.68 21.95 -7.86
CA ASP A 75 10.67 22.86 -7.25
C ASP A 75 11.37 22.24 -6.03
N GLY A 76 10.73 21.29 -5.35
CA GLY A 76 11.25 20.63 -4.14
C GLY A 76 11.82 19.22 -4.36
N PHE A 77 11.72 18.65 -5.56
CA PHE A 77 12.17 17.29 -5.85
C PHE A 77 12.60 17.15 -7.32
N ASP A 78 13.75 16.54 -7.53
CA ASP A 78 14.33 16.24 -8.84
C ASP A 78 14.71 14.76 -8.86
N SER A 79 14.00 13.97 -9.69
CA SER A 79 14.18 12.52 -9.82
C SER A 79 15.54 12.14 -10.43
N SER A 80 16.20 13.06 -11.17
CA SER A 80 17.53 12.80 -11.73
C SER A 80 18.61 12.67 -10.66
N ARG A 81 18.36 13.15 -9.44
CA ARG A 81 19.24 13.04 -8.27
C ARG A 81 19.16 11.69 -7.58
N LEU A 82 18.19 10.86 -7.93
CA LEU A 82 18.05 9.52 -7.34
C LEU A 82 19.17 8.60 -7.85
N HIS A 83 19.65 7.73 -6.96
CA HIS A 83 20.55 6.65 -7.36
C HIS A 83 19.86 5.76 -8.42
N PRO A 84 20.57 5.32 -9.48
CA PRO A 84 19.96 4.53 -10.56
C PRO A 84 19.20 3.29 -10.09
N SER A 85 19.69 2.56 -9.08
CA SER A 85 19.00 1.36 -8.54
C SER A 85 17.70 1.71 -7.81
N VAL A 86 17.64 2.85 -7.12
CA VAL A 86 16.43 3.32 -6.44
C VAL A 86 15.37 3.72 -7.46
N ARG A 87 15.78 4.42 -8.51
CA ARG A 87 14.91 4.80 -9.62
C ARG A 87 14.40 3.55 -10.37
N ASP A 88 15.30 2.63 -10.75
CA ASP A 88 14.94 1.39 -11.44
C ASP A 88 13.96 0.54 -10.63
N PHE A 89 14.11 0.47 -9.31
CA PHE A 89 13.16 -0.23 -8.46
C PHE A 89 11.73 0.34 -8.57
N TYR A 90 11.55 1.65 -8.56
CA TYR A 90 10.22 2.25 -8.67
C TYR A 90 9.64 2.14 -10.07
N GLU A 91 10.47 2.28 -11.10
CA GLU A 91 10.05 2.25 -12.51
C GLU A 91 9.85 0.82 -13.04
N HIS A 92 10.49 -0.18 -12.40
CA HIS A 92 10.47 -1.58 -12.82
C HIS A 92 10.32 -2.56 -11.64
N THR A 93 9.46 -2.25 -10.69
CA THR A 93 9.26 -3.06 -9.46
C THR A 93 8.99 -4.54 -9.74
N GLY A 94 8.37 -4.87 -10.89
CA GLY A 94 8.10 -6.26 -11.31
C GLY A 94 9.35 -7.11 -11.55
N ARG A 95 10.54 -6.51 -11.65
CA ARG A 95 11.83 -7.21 -11.74
C ARG A 95 12.36 -7.67 -10.39
N TYR A 96 11.83 -7.12 -9.30
CA TYR A 96 12.42 -7.22 -7.97
C TYR A 96 11.68 -8.22 -7.09
N HIS A 97 12.47 -8.92 -6.28
CA HIS A 97 12.01 -9.71 -5.16
C HIS A 97 12.23 -8.92 -3.86
N LEU A 98 11.28 -9.04 -2.91
CA LEU A 98 11.34 -8.30 -1.67
C LEU A 98 11.18 -9.24 -0.48
N ASP A 99 12.15 -9.19 0.42
CA ASP A 99 12.03 -9.74 1.76
C ASP A 99 11.66 -8.63 2.74
N VAL A 100 10.90 -8.94 3.79
CA VAL A 100 10.51 -7.97 4.80
C VAL A 100 10.63 -8.54 6.20
N TRP A 101 11.15 -7.72 7.09
CA TRP A 101 11.15 -7.96 8.53
C TRP A 101 10.32 -6.89 9.21
N SER A 102 9.49 -7.30 10.16
CA SER A 102 8.63 -6.40 10.93
C SER A 102 9.03 -6.35 12.39
N GLN A 103 9.01 -5.16 12.97
CA GLN A 103 9.22 -4.92 14.39
C GLN A 103 8.10 -4.03 14.93
N TRP A 104 7.21 -4.61 15.71
CA TRP A 104 6.17 -3.87 16.41
C TRP A 104 6.70 -3.31 17.72
N SER A 105 6.31 -2.08 18.02
CA SER A 105 6.56 -1.52 19.36
C SER A 105 5.74 -2.30 20.40
N PRO A 106 6.31 -2.67 21.55
CA PRO A 106 5.58 -3.39 22.61
C PRO A 106 4.30 -2.69 23.04
N LEU A 107 4.30 -1.36 23.10
CA LEU A 107 3.13 -0.55 23.45
C LEU A 107 1.97 -0.73 22.47
N PHE A 108 2.25 -0.81 21.18
CA PHE A 108 1.25 -0.89 20.12
C PHE A 108 0.97 -2.31 19.64
N TRP A 109 1.77 -3.28 20.06
CA TRP A 109 1.62 -4.68 19.65
C TRP A 109 0.21 -5.25 19.95
N PRO A 110 -0.39 -5.07 21.16
CA PRO A 110 -1.74 -5.59 21.45
C PRO A 110 -2.82 -4.98 20.54
N PHE A 111 -2.71 -3.69 20.24
CA PHE A 111 -3.65 -2.98 19.35
C PHE A 111 -3.49 -3.45 17.91
N GLY A 112 -2.25 -3.60 17.42
CA GLY A 112 -1.94 -4.14 16.11
C GLY A 112 -2.46 -5.56 15.95
N TRP A 113 -2.24 -6.42 16.96
CA TRP A 113 -2.77 -7.77 16.99
C TRP A 113 -4.30 -7.80 16.92
N ALA A 114 -4.98 -6.99 17.71
CA ALA A 114 -6.44 -6.88 17.69
C ALA A 114 -6.96 -6.40 16.32
N LEU A 115 -6.34 -5.36 15.76
CA LEU A 115 -6.70 -4.83 14.44
C LEU A 115 -6.55 -5.89 13.36
N ILE A 116 -5.42 -6.59 13.32
CA ILE A 116 -5.16 -7.62 12.32
C ILE A 116 -6.12 -8.80 12.50
N HIS A 117 -6.31 -9.30 13.73
CA HIS A 117 -7.13 -10.48 13.99
C HIS A 117 -8.61 -10.26 13.76
N PHE A 118 -9.12 -9.08 14.11
CA PHE A 118 -10.56 -8.82 14.08
C PHE A 118 -11.03 -8.03 12.88
N VAL A 119 -10.14 -7.25 12.24
CA VAL A 119 -10.50 -6.39 11.11
C VAL A 119 -9.78 -6.84 9.83
N SER A 120 -8.45 -6.80 9.80
CA SER A 120 -7.64 -7.02 8.57
C SER A 120 -7.88 -8.39 7.95
N ARG A 121 -7.90 -9.46 8.76
CA ARG A 121 -8.17 -10.83 8.26
C ARG A 121 -9.56 -11.00 7.66
N ARG A 122 -10.56 -10.25 8.16
CA ARG A 122 -11.94 -10.33 7.64
C ARG A 122 -12.11 -9.63 6.30
N MET A 123 -11.41 -8.52 6.11
CA MET A 123 -11.44 -7.79 4.86
C MET A 123 -10.36 -8.26 3.87
N GLU A 124 -9.51 -9.22 4.28
CA GLU A 124 -8.39 -9.72 3.48
C GLU A 124 -7.49 -8.59 2.96
N GLN A 125 -7.15 -7.67 3.86
CA GLN A 125 -6.38 -6.48 3.55
C GLN A 125 -5.59 -6.01 4.78
N LEU A 126 -4.34 -5.53 4.58
CA LEU A 126 -3.48 -4.98 5.62
C LEU A 126 -3.14 -5.98 6.74
N ASN A 127 -2.83 -7.23 6.37
CA ASN A 127 -2.38 -8.25 7.33
C ASN A 127 -0.86 -8.19 7.49
N PHE A 128 -0.37 -7.11 8.11
CA PHE A 128 1.06 -6.99 8.38
C PHE A 128 1.56 -8.09 9.31
N PRO A 129 2.76 -8.66 9.05
CA PRO A 129 3.35 -9.68 9.91
C PRO A 129 3.52 -9.16 11.33
N MET A 130 3.09 -9.96 12.32
CA MET A 130 3.22 -9.62 13.74
C MET A 130 4.56 -10.11 14.32
N TYR A 131 5.12 -11.16 13.71
CA TYR A 131 6.38 -11.76 14.13
C TYR A 131 7.34 -11.86 12.94
N PRO A 132 8.66 -11.69 13.16
CA PRO A 132 9.65 -11.78 12.08
C PRO A 132 9.62 -13.10 11.31
N LEU A 133 9.31 -14.22 11.99
CA LEU A 133 9.27 -15.55 11.38
C LEU A 133 8.02 -15.79 10.52
N GLU A 134 7.00 -14.96 10.60
CA GLU A 134 5.82 -15.11 9.73
C GLU A 134 6.16 -14.94 8.24
N THR A 135 7.24 -14.24 7.93
CA THR A 135 7.72 -14.02 6.56
C THR A 135 8.88 -14.93 6.17
N ALA A 136 9.28 -15.88 7.03
CA ALA A 136 10.43 -16.76 6.77
C ALA A 136 10.31 -17.61 5.50
N GLN A 137 9.09 -17.93 5.05
CA GLN A 137 8.84 -18.62 3.78
C GLN A 137 8.76 -17.65 2.57
N GLY A 138 8.97 -16.36 2.81
CA GLY A 138 8.90 -15.33 1.78
C GLY A 138 7.49 -14.80 1.53
N MET A 139 7.39 -13.93 0.53
CA MET A 139 6.13 -13.36 0.09
C MET A 139 6.11 -13.13 -1.41
N THR A 140 4.91 -13.07 -2.00
CA THR A 140 4.77 -12.65 -3.39
C THR A 140 4.91 -11.13 -3.51
N SER A 141 5.23 -10.68 -4.72
CA SER A 141 5.25 -9.26 -5.10
C SER A 141 4.69 -9.17 -6.52
N ASP A 142 3.36 -9.09 -6.62
CA ASP A 142 2.66 -9.04 -7.89
C ASP A 142 2.35 -7.58 -8.23
N VAL A 143 2.91 -7.06 -9.33
CA VAL A 143 2.74 -5.68 -9.79
C VAL A 143 2.01 -5.68 -11.13
N GLU A 144 0.88 -4.98 -11.22
CA GLU A 144 0.06 -4.88 -12.43
C GLU A 144 -0.41 -3.43 -12.63
N GLN A 145 -0.29 -2.91 -13.85
CA GLN A 145 -0.75 -1.56 -14.19
C GLN A 145 -2.16 -1.59 -14.75
N LEU A 146 -3.01 -0.68 -14.28
CA LEU A 146 -4.35 -0.44 -14.79
C LEU A 146 -4.29 0.76 -15.73
N VAL A 147 -4.51 0.51 -17.01
CA VAL A 147 -4.23 1.45 -18.11
C VAL A 147 -5.52 1.86 -18.79
N ASP A 148 -5.73 3.15 -19.03
CA ASP A 148 -6.87 3.64 -19.77
C ASP A 148 -6.68 3.49 -21.31
N ARG A 149 -7.74 3.78 -22.06
CA ARG A 149 -7.74 3.67 -23.53
C ARG A 149 -6.72 4.57 -24.23
N SER A 150 -6.20 5.60 -23.56
CA SER A 150 -5.14 6.46 -24.07
C SER A 150 -3.73 5.90 -23.83
N GLY A 151 -3.61 4.78 -23.13
CA GLY A 151 -2.33 4.19 -22.74
C GLY A 151 -1.77 4.76 -21.42
N ARG A 152 -2.50 5.65 -20.74
CA ARG A 152 -2.07 6.25 -19.47
C ARG A 152 -2.32 5.28 -18.32
N VAL A 153 -1.31 5.09 -17.46
CA VAL A 153 -1.45 4.33 -16.21
C VAL A 153 -2.29 5.14 -15.23
N VAL A 154 -3.46 4.61 -14.85
CA VAL A 154 -4.37 5.22 -13.87
C VAL A 154 -3.96 4.82 -12.47
N PHE A 155 -3.67 3.53 -12.29
CA PHE A 155 -3.14 2.97 -11.05
C PHE A 155 -2.13 1.86 -11.36
N THR A 156 -1.17 1.68 -10.47
CA THR A 156 -0.38 0.44 -10.39
C THR A 156 -0.81 -0.33 -9.16
N SER A 157 -1.32 -1.53 -9.34
CA SER A 157 -1.63 -2.45 -8.25
C SER A 157 -0.37 -3.12 -7.75
N TRP A 158 -0.16 -3.14 -6.44
CA TRP A 158 0.84 -3.95 -5.80
C TRP A 158 0.18 -4.87 -4.79
N LEU A 159 0.10 -6.14 -5.16
CA LEU A 159 -0.45 -7.20 -4.33
C LEU A 159 0.70 -7.99 -3.68
N ARG A 160 0.64 -8.12 -2.35
CA ARG A 160 1.60 -8.92 -1.58
C ARG A 160 0.87 -9.94 -0.73
N ARG A 161 1.32 -11.19 -0.83
CA ARG A 161 0.78 -12.32 -0.07
C ARG A 161 1.91 -13.00 0.68
N ASN A 162 1.64 -13.43 1.88
CA ASN A 162 2.55 -14.26 2.66
C ASN A 162 2.51 -15.70 2.10
N LEU A 163 3.64 -16.26 1.74
CA LEU A 163 3.72 -17.61 1.15
C LEU A 163 3.37 -18.72 2.16
N GLY A 164 3.73 -18.54 3.43
CA GLY A 164 3.46 -19.53 4.47
C GLY A 164 1.98 -19.63 4.83
N SER A 165 1.30 -18.49 4.99
CA SER A 165 -0.11 -18.45 5.43
C SER A 165 -1.11 -18.23 4.30
N GLY A 166 -0.67 -17.81 3.11
CA GLY A 166 -1.53 -17.41 1.99
C GLY A 166 -2.29 -16.09 2.21
N LEU A 167 -2.10 -15.42 3.37
CA LEU A 167 -2.81 -14.18 3.69
C LEU A 167 -2.34 -13.02 2.81
N VAL A 168 -3.29 -12.19 2.37
CA VAL A 168 -3.00 -10.92 1.71
C VAL A 168 -2.40 -9.97 2.74
N ILE A 169 -1.12 -9.63 2.57
CA ILE A 169 -0.44 -8.64 3.42
C ILE A 169 -1.02 -7.27 3.08
N TYR A 170 -1.01 -6.90 1.82
CA TYR A 170 -1.80 -5.79 1.32
C TYR A 170 -2.04 -5.87 -0.21
N SER A 171 -3.11 -5.20 -0.63
CA SER A 171 -3.42 -4.89 -2.03
C SER A 171 -3.53 -3.38 -2.13
N GLY A 172 -2.45 -2.72 -2.55
CA GLY A 172 -2.34 -1.27 -2.68
C GLY A 172 -2.43 -0.83 -4.13
N LEU A 173 -3.03 0.32 -4.37
CA LEU A 173 -3.07 0.98 -5.69
C LEU A 173 -2.21 2.23 -5.62
N TYR A 174 -1.19 2.29 -6.46
CA TYR A 174 -0.25 3.40 -6.54
C TYR A 174 -0.60 4.34 -7.68
N ALA A 175 -0.44 5.62 -7.45
CA ALA A 175 -0.58 6.69 -8.43
C ALA A 175 0.23 7.90 -7.97
N THR A 176 0.21 8.99 -8.73
CA THR A 176 0.67 10.31 -8.31
C THR A 176 -0.51 11.23 -8.05
N ALA A 177 -0.36 12.15 -7.11
CA ALA A 177 -1.35 13.18 -6.83
C ALA A 177 -0.69 14.43 -6.25
N SER A 178 -1.24 15.61 -6.58
CA SER A 178 -0.77 16.89 -6.05
C SER A 178 -1.81 17.47 -5.08
N PRO A 179 -1.60 17.34 -3.76
CA PRO A 179 -2.45 18.00 -2.78
C PRO A 179 -2.34 19.51 -2.88
N PRO A 180 -3.34 20.29 -2.44
CA PRO A 180 -3.34 21.74 -2.54
C PRO A 180 -2.11 22.38 -1.87
N GLY A 181 -1.36 23.15 -2.64
CA GLY A 181 -0.15 23.85 -2.15
C GLY A 181 1.09 22.95 -1.98
N HIS A 182 1.04 21.74 -2.49
CA HIS A 182 2.17 20.80 -2.50
C HIS A 182 2.47 20.32 -3.93
N GLY A 183 3.72 19.95 -4.16
CA GLY A 183 4.14 19.25 -5.38
C GLY A 183 3.56 17.85 -5.48
N PRO A 184 3.85 17.13 -6.58
CA PRO A 184 3.42 15.74 -6.76
C PRO A 184 3.92 14.85 -5.63
N CYS A 185 3.03 13.98 -5.16
CA CYS A 185 3.28 12.99 -4.11
C CYS A 185 3.03 11.59 -4.66
N VAL A 186 3.71 10.60 -4.13
CA VAL A 186 3.29 9.21 -4.29
C VAL A 186 2.00 9.03 -3.51
N LYS A 187 0.96 8.59 -4.20
CA LYS A 187 -0.35 8.28 -3.63
C LYS A 187 -0.52 6.78 -3.55
N THR A 188 -0.73 6.26 -2.36
CA THR A 188 -1.07 4.86 -2.15
C THR A 188 -2.49 4.75 -1.63
N VAL A 189 -3.34 4.01 -2.33
CA VAL A 189 -4.74 3.79 -1.97
C VAL A 189 -4.90 2.35 -1.54
N PHE A 190 -5.35 2.13 -0.32
CA PHE A 190 -5.75 0.82 0.21
C PHE A 190 -7.27 0.74 0.22
N PRO A 191 -7.89 -0.02 -0.71
CA PRO A 191 -9.33 -0.24 -0.67
C PRO A 191 -9.72 -0.90 0.65
N VAL A 192 -10.77 -0.41 1.27
CA VAL A 192 -11.36 -1.02 2.48
C VAL A 192 -12.87 -0.90 2.41
N PRO A 193 -13.64 -1.66 3.21
CA PRO A 193 -15.09 -1.60 3.17
C PRO A 193 -15.63 -0.18 3.28
N ARG A 194 -16.56 0.16 2.39
CA ARG A 194 -17.22 1.48 2.30
C ARG A 194 -16.32 2.66 1.96
N GLY A 195 -15.13 2.42 1.41
CA GLY A 195 -14.21 3.50 1.01
C GLY A 195 -12.79 3.01 0.83
N ASN A 196 -11.84 3.84 1.25
CA ASN A 196 -10.42 3.52 1.17
C ASN A 196 -9.62 4.21 2.29
N ALA A 197 -8.39 3.78 2.48
CA ALA A 197 -7.36 4.50 3.21
C ALA A 197 -6.34 4.98 2.19
N THR A 198 -6.13 6.29 2.11
CA THR A 198 -5.18 6.90 1.18
C THR A 198 -4.03 7.51 1.95
N VAL A 199 -2.81 7.20 1.53
CA VAL A 199 -1.59 7.82 2.04
C VAL A 199 -0.96 8.64 0.93
N LEU A 200 -0.65 9.90 1.25
CA LEU A 200 0.09 10.79 0.37
C LEU A 200 1.49 10.99 0.94
N LEU A 201 2.47 10.64 0.15
CA LEU A 201 3.88 10.61 0.52
C LEU A 201 4.64 11.63 -0.32
N ARG A 202 5.13 12.69 0.30
CA ARG A 202 5.97 13.70 -0.33
C ARG A 202 7.38 13.12 -0.54
N PRO A 203 7.94 13.21 -1.76
CA PRO A 203 9.29 12.75 -2.04
C PRO A 203 10.35 13.76 -1.58
N GLU A 204 11.51 13.26 -1.14
CA GLU A 204 12.74 14.02 -0.92
C GLU A 204 13.93 13.19 -1.41
N ALA A 205 14.81 13.79 -2.23
CA ALA A 205 16.06 13.18 -2.65
C ALA A 205 17.19 13.64 -1.72
N ASN A 206 17.91 12.70 -1.12
CA ASN A 206 19.10 13.00 -0.33
C ASN A 206 20.34 13.17 -1.22
N ALA A 207 21.42 13.70 -0.65
CA ALA A 207 22.67 13.92 -1.37
C ALA A 207 23.37 12.61 -1.83
N ASP A 208 23.08 11.51 -1.15
CA ASP A 208 23.59 10.16 -1.49
C ASP A 208 22.76 9.44 -2.56
N GLY A 209 21.74 10.10 -3.12
CA GLY A 209 20.82 9.53 -4.09
C GLY A 209 19.73 8.66 -3.49
N SER A 210 19.63 8.54 -2.17
CA SER A 210 18.52 7.84 -1.54
C SER A 210 17.24 8.67 -1.59
N LEU A 211 16.08 7.98 -1.58
CA LEU A 211 14.75 8.57 -1.61
C LEU A 211 14.10 8.48 -0.23
N LYS A 212 13.56 9.59 0.26
CA LYS A 212 12.59 9.59 1.35
C LYS A 212 11.19 9.85 0.81
N LEU A 213 10.23 9.06 1.29
CA LEU A 213 8.81 9.30 1.08
C LEU A 213 8.16 9.54 2.44
N ILE A 214 7.51 10.72 2.61
CA ILE A 214 7.14 11.23 3.92
C ILE A 214 5.67 11.62 3.96
N SER A 215 4.91 11.05 4.91
CA SER A 215 3.52 11.38 5.19
C SER A 215 3.38 12.06 6.57
N SER A 216 3.87 13.28 6.72
CA SER A 216 3.95 13.95 8.04
C SER A 216 3.39 15.37 8.03
N GLY A 217 2.19 15.55 7.45
CA GLY A 217 1.51 16.85 7.43
C GLY A 217 0.89 17.24 8.79
N ARG A 218 0.51 18.51 8.92
CA ARG A 218 -0.05 19.07 10.16
C ARG A 218 -1.55 19.34 10.06
N ARG A 219 -2.07 19.53 8.86
CA ARG A 219 -3.46 19.93 8.60
C ARG A 219 -4.05 19.19 7.41
N PHE A 220 -5.36 19.22 7.30
CA PHE A 220 -6.07 18.72 6.14
C PHE A 220 -5.60 19.42 4.86
N GLY A 221 -5.26 18.63 3.84
CA GLY A 221 -4.63 19.11 2.59
C GLY A 221 -3.14 18.79 2.51
N ASP A 222 -2.47 18.55 3.63
CA ASP A 222 -1.05 18.18 3.63
C ASP A 222 -0.84 16.69 3.26
N PRO A 223 0.35 16.29 2.79
CA PRO A 223 0.74 14.88 2.70
C PRO A 223 0.54 14.16 4.03
N GLY A 224 -0.07 12.96 4.02
CA GLY A 224 -0.44 12.27 5.23
C GLY A 224 -1.42 11.14 4.99
N PHE A 225 -2.00 10.61 6.06
CA PHE A 225 -2.94 9.51 6.04
C PHE A 225 -4.39 10.01 6.07
N TYR A 226 -5.19 9.53 5.13
CA TYR A 226 -6.60 9.89 4.97
C TYR A 226 -7.48 8.65 4.98
N ARG A 227 -8.51 8.61 5.82
CA ARG A 227 -9.58 7.61 5.73
C ARG A 227 -10.77 8.23 5.02
N ILE A 228 -11.05 7.71 3.83
CA ILE A 228 -12.15 8.16 2.97
C ILE A 228 -13.32 7.16 3.10
N THR A 229 -14.52 7.66 3.37
CA THR A 229 -15.75 6.87 3.41
C THR A 229 -16.73 7.42 2.38
N ALA A 230 -17.17 6.58 1.46
CA ALA A 230 -18.23 6.93 0.51
C ALA A 230 -19.56 7.00 1.28
N THR A 231 -20.26 8.13 1.19
CA THR A 231 -21.55 8.34 1.85
C THR A 231 -22.68 8.35 0.84
N GLU A 232 -22.44 8.88 -0.34
CA GLU A 232 -23.34 9.00 -1.48
C GLU A 232 -22.51 8.91 -2.77
N PRO A 233 -23.10 8.73 -3.95
CA PRO A 233 -22.35 8.60 -5.20
C PRO A 233 -21.29 9.68 -5.42
N ASN A 234 -21.66 10.96 -5.15
CA ASN A 234 -20.77 12.12 -5.35
C ASN A 234 -20.26 12.74 -4.06
N ARG A 235 -20.57 12.16 -2.90
CA ARG A 235 -20.16 12.69 -1.61
C ARG A 235 -19.31 11.71 -0.84
N ILE A 236 -18.27 12.26 -0.25
CA ILE A 236 -17.34 11.52 0.61
C ILE A 236 -17.21 12.19 1.97
N ARG A 237 -16.88 11.40 2.96
CA ARG A 237 -16.42 11.89 4.25
C ARG A 237 -14.95 11.54 4.38
N VAL A 238 -14.13 12.53 4.65
CA VAL A 238 -12.68 12.40 4.71
C VAL A 238 -12.18 12.75 6.10
N TRP A 239 -11.58 11.79 6.75
CA TRP A 239 -10.88 11.98 8.02
C TRP A 239 -9.36 11.99 7.77
N TYR A 240 -8.73 13.14 8.00
CA TYR A 240 -7.29 13.25 8.07
C TYR A 240 -6.83 12.69 9.42
N VAL A 241 -6.12 11.56 9.40
CA VAL A 241 -5.70 10.86 10.62
C VAL A 241 -4.45 11.53 11.19
N ARG A 242 -4.71 12.60 11.94
CA ARG A 242 -3.67 13.43 12.54
C ARG A 242 -2.80 12.59 13.49
N GLY A 243 -1.49 12.77 13.43
CA GLY A 243 -0.53 12.06 14.27
C GLY A 243 -0.05 10.72 13.71
N LEU A 244 -0.76 10.09 12.76
CA LEU A 244 -0.24 8.94 12.04
C LEU A 244 0.71 9.42 10.95
N THR A 245 1.98 9.06 11.06
CA THR A 245 3.03 9.47 10.11
C THR A 245 3.81 8.27 9.63
N GLU A 246 4.21 8.31 8.37
CA GLU A 246 5.04 7.29 7.74
C GLU A 246 6.27 7.93 7.11
N LEU A 247 7.40 7.25 7.24
CA LEU A 247 8.64 7.58 6.57
C LEU A 247 9.17 6.31 5.92
N PHE A 248 9.33 6.34 4.62
CA PHE A 248 10.11 5.36 3.88
C PHE A 248 11.45 6.01 3.53
N HIS A 249 12.54 5.32 3.87
CA HIS A 249 13.88 5.68 3.42
C HIS A 249 14.39 4.55 2.53
N VAL A 250 14.50 4.82 1.25
CA VAL A 250 14.89 3.85 0.20
C VAL A 250 16.28 4.21 -0.28
N TYR A 251 17.22 3.28 -0.15
CA TYR A 251 18.64 3.55 -0.41
C TYR A 251 19.33 2.35 -1.07
N PRO A 252 20.38 2.60 -1.88
CA PRO A 252 21.20 1.53 -2.43
C PRO A 252 22.08 0.92 -1.33
N ASP A 253 22.26 -0.40 -1.37
CA ASP A 253 23.22 -1.09 -0.52
C ASP A 253 24.53 -1.37 -1.29
N SER A 254 25.59 -1.64 -0.54
CA SER A 254 26.93 -1.93 -1.08
C SER A 254 27.00 -3.19 -1.95
N ASP A 255 26.05 -4.11 -1.80
CA ASP A 255 25.90 -5.35 -2.59
C ASP A 255 25.12 -5.15 -3.89
N GLY A 256 24.72 -3.92 -4.22
CA GLY A 256 23.91 -3.58 -5.39
C GLY A 256 22.41 -3.81 -5.23
N SER A 257 21.98 -4.28 -4.06
CA SER A 257 20.55 -4.36 -3.71
C SER A 257 20.01 -2.98 -3.31
N VAL A 258 18.69 -2.90 -3.17
CA VAL A 258 18.00 -1.72 -2.61
C VAL A 258 17.45 -2.10 -1.25
N ARG A 259 17.55 -1.20 -0.28
CA ARG A 259 16.95 -1.38 1.03
C ARG A 259 15.93 -0.31 1.31
N THR A 260 14.98 -0.64 2.18
CA THR A 260 14.00 0.35 2.65
C THR A 260 13.76 0.19 4.12
N ASP A 261 13.91 1.29 4.84
CA ASP A 261 13.44 1.43 6.22
C ASP A 261 12.10 2.16 6.21
N HIS A 262 11.04 1.49 6.67
CA HIS A 262 9.71 2.05 6.76
C HIS A 262 9.30 2.20 8.22
N HIS A 263 9.11 3.41 8.65
CA HIS A 263 8.75 3.77 10.02
C HIS A 263 7.33 4.30 10.08
N VAL A 264 6.47 3.66 10.86
CA VAL A 264 5.13 4.11 11.19
C VAL A 264 5.13 4.64 12.63
N ARG A 265 4.65 5.86 12.81
CA ARG A 265 4.59 6.51 14.12
C ARG A 265 3.19 7.07 14.39
N TRP A 266 2.81 7.07 15.66
CA TRP A 266 1.59 7.70 16.18
C TRP A 266 1.96 8.76 17.20
N TRP A 267 1.71 10.03 16.87
CA TRP A 267 2.13 11.17 17.69
C TRP A 267 3.61 11.14 18.08
N GLY A 268 4.46 10.75 17.15
CA GLY A 268 5.90 10.61 17.37
C GLY A 268 6.35 9.29 18.01
N LEU A 269 5.45 8.55 18.65
CA LEU A 269 5.76 7.24 19.23
C LEU A 269 5.89 6.17 18.13
N PRO A 270 6.91 5.31 18.20
CA PRO A 270 7.07 4.23 17.21
C PRO A 270 5.94 3.21 17.36
N VAL A 271 5.25 2.89 16.26
CA VAL A 271 4.21 1.87 16.18
C VAL A 271 4.76 0.60 15.56
N LEU A 272 5.30 0.74 14.34
CA LEU A 272 5.79 -0.36 13.53
C LEU A 272 7.01 0.11 12.74
N ARG A 273 8.02 -0.75 12.64
CA ARG A 273 9.13 -0.64 11.71
C ARG A 273 9.12 -1.83 10.79
N LEU A 274 9.31 -1.57 9.50
CA LEU A 274 9.52 -2.59 8.49
C LEU A 274 10.86 -2.32 7.83
N HIS A 275 11.64 -3.36 7.67
CA HIS A 275 12.86 -3.32 6.89
C HIS A 275 12.70 -4.21 5.67
N TYR A 276 13.03 -3.69 4.49
CA TYR A 276 12.93 -4.43 3.23
C TYR A 276 14.32 -4.63 2.65
N HIS A 277 14.57 -5.83 2.15
CA HIS A 277 15.69 -6.16 1.29
C HIS A 277 15.13 -6.45 -0.11
N ILE A 278 15.59 -5.72 -1.09
CA ILE A 278 15.02 -5.66 -2.44
C ILE A 278 16.11 -6.06 -3.41
N THR A 279 15.97 -7.22 -4.04
CA THR A 279 16.95 -7.80 -4.95
C THR A 279 16.34 -8.03 -6.34
N LEU A 280 17.17 -7.94 -7.38
CA LEU A 280 16.72 -8.35 -8.70
C LEU A 280 16.35 -9.85 -8.70
N GLY A 281 15.13 -10.16 -9.12
CA GLY A 281 14.66 -11.53 -9.24
C GLY A 281 15.48 -12.31 -10.27
N ALA A 282 15.90 -13.54 -9.94
CA ALA A 282 16.51 -14.43 -10.90
C ALA A 282 15.56 -14.65 -12.09
N ALA A 283 16.09 -14.55 -13.31
CA ALA A 283 15.33 -14.84 -14.51
C ALA A 283 14.80 -16.27 -14.44
N GLY A 284 13.47 -16.44 -14.26
CA GLY A 284 12.84 -17.75 -14.42
C GLY A 284 11.98 -18.28 -13.28
N ARG A 285 11.77 -17.62 -12.18
CA ARG A 285 10.71 -18.06 -11.22
C ARG A 285 9.40 -17.36 -11.51
N SER A 286 8.66 -17.89 -12.47
CA SER A 286 7.26 -17.54 -12.71
C SER A 286 6.43 -17.92 -11.49
N ALA A 287 5.50 -17.05 -11.07
CA ALA A 287 4.50 -17.33 -10.03
C ALA A 287 3.63 -18.56 -10.35
N ALA A 288 3.61 -19.03 -11.59
CA ALA A 288 2.95 -20.27 -12.02
C ALA A 288 3.58 -21.56 -11.44
N ALA A 289 4.82 -21.49 -10.89
CA ALA A 289 5.50 -22.65 -10.30
C ALA A 289 5.16 -22.89 -8.82
N LEU A 290 4.29 -22.08 -8.22
CA LEU A 290 3.92 -22.14 -6.80
C LEU A 290 2.46 -22.53 -6.55
N GLU A 291 1.80 -23.23 -7.49
CA GLU A 291 0.60 -23.97 -7.13
C GLU A 291 1.02 -25.13 -6.19
N PRO A 292 0.43 -25.23 -4.99
CA PRO A 292 0.69 -26.38 -4.12
C PRO A 292 0.26 -27.64 -4.86
N PRO A 293 1.04 -28.75 -4.74
CA PRO A 293 0.71 -30.01 -5.39
C PRO A 293 -0.74 -30.42 -5.08
N ALA A 294 -1.44 -30.90 -6.10
CA ALA A 294 -2.87 -31.24 -6.06
C ALA A 294 -3.24 -32.20 -4.91
N ASP A 295 -2.29 -32.95 -4.37
CA ASP A 295 -2.47 -33.90 -3.27
C ASP A 295 -2.85 -33.28 -1.92
N LEU A 296 -2.46 -32.02 -1.66
CA LEU A 296 -2.83 -31.35 -0.41
C LEU A 296 -4.27 -30.79 -0.39
N ARG A 297 -4.94 -30.76 -1.54
CA ARG A 297 -6.36 -30.35 -1.64
C ARG A 297 -7.33 -31.46 -1.16
N ARG A 298 -6.91 -32.75 -1.12
CA ARG A 298 -7.76 -33.86 -0.68
C ARG A 298 -7.87 -34.03 0.85
N VAL A 299 -6.86 -33.55 1.60
CA VAL A 299 -6.84 -33.75 3.07
C VAL A 299 -7.76 -32.77 3.83
N ARG A 300 -8.17 -31.65 3.21
CA ARG A 300 -9.06 -30.65 3.86
C ARG A 300 -10.56 -30.88 3.66
N ARG A 301 -10.97 -31.92 2.92
CA ARG A 301 -12.41 -32.26 2.75
C ARG A 301 -12.88 -33.39 3.63
N SER A 302 -12.02 -33.98 4.48
CA SER A 302 -12.33 -35.10 5.34
C SER A 302 -12.12 -34.85 6.84
N GLN A 303 -12.15 -33.58 7.27
CA GLN A 303 -12.25 -33.20 8.70
C GLN A 303 -13.36 -32.18 8.92
#